data_8971785251c71345aa074db4cd7c9ac1
#
_entry.id   8971785251c71345aa074db4cd7c9ac1
#
_cell.length_a   1.000
_cell.length_b   1.000
_cell.length_c   1.000
_cell.angle_alpha   90.00
_cell.angle_beta   90.00
_cell.angle_gamma   90.00
#
_symmetry.space_group_name_H-M   'P 1'
#
loop_
_entity.id
_entity.type
_entity.pdbx_description
1 polymer ?
#
loop_
_entity_poly.entity_id
_entity_poly.type
_entity_poly.pdbx_seq_one_letter_code
_entity_poly.pdbx_strand_id
1 'polypeptide(L)'
;MKKKMSIKYDLSGIKRNNIVDCLIKDDVITYFDDDYKMKVDLINHKIYRENKDINYEIDFNKEKIIIKYNNYEFDKRIKILDKKVDNYGISVEYLLVDEDIINFYEIK
;
A
#
# COMPACT_ATOMS: atom_id res chain seq x y z
N MET A 1 -7.15 -3.16 18.15
CA MET A 1 -8.54 -2.78 17.90
C MET A 1 -8.98 -3.31 16.55
N LYS A 2 -10.13 -3.93 16.51
CA LYS A 2 -10.73 -4.41 15.26
C LYS A 2 -11.69 -3.35 14.71
N LYS A 3 -11.63 -3.09 13.42
CA LYS A 3 -12.46 -2.07 12.78
C LYS A 3 -12.75 -2.43 11.34
N LYS A 4 -13.94 -2.07 10.85
CA LYS A 4 -14.25 -2.14 9.42
C LYS A 4 -13.78 -0.85 8.75
N MET A 5 -13.04 -1.00 7.65
CA MET A 5 -12.49 0.13 6.91
C MET A 5 -12.82 0.00 5.42
N SER A 6 -12.93 1.15 4.79
CA SER A 6 -13.11 1.24 3.34
C SER A 6 -11.75 1.19 2.65
N ILE A 7 -11.62 0.28 1.68
CA ILE A 7 -10.45 0.23 0.80
C ILE A 7 -10.88 0.58 -0.60
N LYS A 8 -10.08 1.45 -1.23
CA LYS A 8 -10.27 1.81 -2.63
C LYS A 8 -8.89 1.92 -3.28
N TYR A 9 -8.69 1.25 -4.40
CA TYR A 9 -7.45 1.40 -5.14
C TYR A 9 -7.63 1.20 -6.64
N ASP A 10 -6.68 1.75 -7.38
CA ASP A 10 -6.44 1.49 -8.78
C ASP A 10 -4.92 1.29 -8.93
N LEU A 11 -4.51 0.04 -9.08
CA LEU A 11 -3.11 -0.35 -9.19
C LEU A 11 -2.88 -0.91 -10.59
N SER A 12 -2.38 -0.07 -11.49
CA SER A 12 -2.11 -0.43 -12.89
C SER A 12 -3.34 -1.02 -13.60
N GLY A 13 -4.51 -0.42 -13.34
CA GLY A 13 -5.78 -0.84 -13.93
C GLY A 13 -6.55 -1.88 -13.14
N ILE A 14 -5.96 -2.48 -12.11
CA ILE A 14 -6.65 -3.40 -11.21
C ILE A 14 -7.32 -2.57 -10.13
N LYS A 15 -8.65 -2.57 -10.11
CA LYS A 15 -9.46 -1.73 -9.24
C LYS A 15 -10.15 -2.53 -8.15
N ARG A 16 -10.25 -1.94 -6.97
CA ARG A 16 -11.02 -2.48 -5.86
C ARG A 16 -11.70 -1.36 -5.08
N ASN A 17 -12.90 -1.64 -4.58
CA ASN A 17 -13.65 -0.72 -3.73
C ASN A 17 -14.57 -1.55 -2.83
N ASN A 18 -14.16 -1.81 -1.59
CA ASN A 18 -14.97 -2.59 -0.65
C ASN A 18 -14.63 -2.26 0.81
N ILE A 19 -15.40 -2.87 1.71
CA ILE A 19 -15.21 -2.78 3.15
C ILE A 19 -14.47 -4.04 3.61
N VAL A 20 -13.45 -3.88 4.44
CA VAL A 20 -12.67 -5.00 4.99
C VAL A 20 -12.56 -4.91 6.51
N ASP A 21 -12.39 -6.07 7.13
CA ASP A 21 -12.08 -6.14 8.55
C ASP A 21 -10.59 -5.92 8.76
N CYS A 22 -10.25 -4.93 9.59
CA CYS A 22 -8.88 -4.55 9.87
C CYS A 22 -8.54 -4.71 11.35
N LEU A 23 -7.28 -4.99 11.62
CA LEU A 23 -6.69 -4.89 12.95
C LEU A 23 -5.79 -3.67 12.98
N ILE A 24 -6.00 -2.78 13.96
CA ILE A 24 -5.19 -1.56 14.12
C ILE A 24 -4.44 -1.68 15.43
N LYS A 25 -3.11 -1.59 15.36
CA LYS A 25 -2.24 -1.63 16.54
C LYS A 25 -1.01 -0.76 16.27
N ASP A 26 -0.67 0.15 17.19
CA ASP A 26 0.52 1.01 17.13
C ASP A 26 0.61 1.78 15.81
N ASP A 27 -0.51 2.32 15.33
CA ASP A 27 -0.64 3.06 14.08
C ASP A 27 -0.30 2.23 12.83
N VAL A 28 -0.43 0.93 12.93
CA VAL A 28 -0.33 0.00 11.80
C VAL A 28 -1.68 -0.67 11.57
N ILE A 29 -2.18 -0.56 10.34
CA ILE A 29 -3.41 -1.21 9.90
C ILE A 29 -3.04 -2.51 9.20
N THR A 30 -3.59 -3.63 9.65
CA THR A 30 -3.35 -4.95 9.04
C THR A 30 -4.67 -5.54 8.54
N TYR A 31 -4.67 -6.04 7.31
CA TYR A 31 -5.81 -6.74 6.74
C TYR A 31 -5.35 -7.70 5.63
N PHE A 32 -6.29 -8.52 5.12
CA PHE A 32 -6.01 -9.41 4.00
C PHE A 32 -6.71 -8.92 2.73
N ASP A 33 -5.99 -9.00 1.62
CA ASP A 33 -6.47 -8.70 0.28
C ASP A 33 -6.18 -9.94 -0.58
N ASP A 34 -7.19 -10.79 -0.75
CA ASP A 34 -7.05 -12.14 -1.31
C ASP A 34 -5.99 -12.94 -0.51
N ASP A 35 -4.93 -13.42 -1.14
CA ASP A 35 -3.85 -14.14 -0.48
C ASP A 35 -2.73 -13.23 0.03
N TYR A 36 -2.88 -11.91 -0.12
CA TYR A 36 -1.90 -10.94 0.38
C TYR A 36 -2.23 -10.49 1.79
N LYS A 37 -1.22 -10.45 2.64
CA LYS A 37 -1.28 -9.76 3.93
C LYS A 37 -0.86 -8.31 3.70
N MET A 38 -1.72 -7.39 4.07
CA MET A 38 -1.48 -5.96 3.92
C MET A 38 -1.14 -5.34 5.27
N LYS A 39 -0.14 -4.49 5.29
CA LYS A 39 0.19 -3.64 6.43
C LYS A 39 0.33 -2.21 5.95
N VAL A 40 -0.36 -1.30 6.61
CA VAL A 40 -0.28 0.13 6.33
C VAL A 40 0.30 0.81 7.56
N ASP A 41 1.52 1.32 7.44
CA ASP A 41 2.24 2.01 8.51
C ASP A 41 1.97 3.52 8.39
N LEU A 42 1.13 4.05 9.29
CA LEU A 42 0.72 5.45 9.27
C LEU A 42 1.80 6.40 9.80
N ILE A 43 2.80 5.89 10.51
CA ILE A 43 3.90 6.69 11.05
C ILE A 43 5.00 6.85 9.99
N ASN A 44 5.41 5.74 9.37
CA ASN A 44 6.53 5.74 8.42
C ASN A 44 6.07 5.94 6.97
N HIS A 45 4.76 6.07 6.72
CA HIS A 45 4.17 6.25 5.40
C HIS A 45 4.60 5.14 4.44
N LYS A 46 4.32 3.89 4.84
CA LYS A 46 4.65 2.70 4.05
C LYS A 46 3.45 1.79 3.91
N ILE A 47 3.37 1.10 2.79
CA ILE A 47 2.43 0.01 2.58
C ILE A 47 3.22 -1.25 2.26
N TYR A 48 2.93 -2.34 2.98
CA TYR A 48 3.49 -3.66 2.72
C TYR A 48 2.40 -4.55 2.14
N ARG A 49 2.73 -5.26 1.07
CA ARG A 49 1.86 -6.24 0.44
C ARG A 49 2.64 -7.53 0.29
N GLU A 50 2.29 -8.55 1.05
CA GLU A 50 3.10 -9.75 1.21
C GLU A 50 2.27 -11.02 0.98
N ASN A 51 2.83 -11.98 0.24
CA ASN A 51 2.38 -13.35 0.25
C ASN A 51 3.60 -14.29 0.29
N LYS A 52 3.38 -15.60 0.13
CA LYS A 52 4.49 -16.58 0.23
C LYS A 52 5.52 -16.45 -0.90
N ASP A 53 5.16 -15.83 -2.02
CA ASP A 53 6.00 -15.78 -3.23
C ASP A 53 6.63 -14.41 -3.45
N ILE A 54 5.92 -13.32 -3.11
CA ILE A 54 6.35 -11.97 -3.45
C ILE A 54 6.01 -10.99 -2.33
N ASN A 55 6.93 -10.07 -2.05
CA ASN A 55 6.74 -9.02 -1.07
C ASN A 55 6.99 -7.66 -1.71
N TYR A 56 6.05 -6.74 -1.51
CA TYR A 56 6.17 -5.34 -1.91
C TYR A 56 6.29 -4.47 -0.67
N GLU A 57 7.24 -3.54 -0.68
CA GLU A 57 7.31 -2.45 0.29
C GLU A 57 7.22 -1.13 -0.47
N ILE A 58 6.13 -0.41 -0.30
CA ILE A 58 5.95 0.90 -0.93
C ILE A 58 6.31 1.95 0.12
N ASP A 59 7.42 2.65 -0.12
CA ASP A 59 7.94 3.68 0.78
C ASP A 59 7.64 5.05 0.17
N PHE A 60 6.64 5.75 0.72
CA PHE A 60 6.23 7.04 0.18
C PHE A 60 7.16 8.18 0.57
N ASN A 61 7.96 8.03 1.62
CA ASN A 61 8.96 9.02 1.99
C ASN A 61 10.20 8.94 1.10
N LYS A 62 10.63 7.73 0.75
CA LYS A 62 11.77 7.50 -0.16
C LYS A 62 11.37 7.46 -1.63
N GLU A 63 10.08 7.53 -1.92
CA GLU A 63 9.51 7.50 -3.27
C GLU A 63 10.01 6.30 -4.09
N LYS A 64 9.89 5.11 -3.51
CA LYS A 64 10.25 3.87 -4.20
C LYS A 64 9.42 2.68 -3.73
N ILE A 65 9.32 1.67 -4.58
CA ILE A 65 8.76 0.36 -4.26
C ILE A 65 9.91 -0.63 -4.28
N ILE A 66 10.09 -1.36 -3.18
CA ILE A 66 11.04 -2.47 -3.09
C ILE A 66 10.27 -3.77 -3.31
N ILE A 67 10.70 -4.56 -4.27
CA ILE A 67 10.02 -5.81 -4.64
C ILE A 67 11.00 -6.96 -4.40
N LYS A 68 10.57 -7.93 -3.59
CA LYS A 68 11.32 -9.17 -3.32
C LYS A 68 10.55 -10.36 -3.86
N TYR A 69 11.16 -11.08 -4.77
CA TYR A 69 10.58 -12.25 -5.41
C TYR A 69 11.64 -13.36 -5.46
N ASN A 70 11.37 -14.48 -4.79
CA ASN A 70 12.35 -15.55 -4.57
C ASN A 70 13.64 -14.98 -3.96
N ASN A 71 14.78 -15.12 -4.66
CA ASN A 71 16.07 -14.58 -4.22
C ASN A 71 16.43 -13.26 -4.88
N TYR A 72 15.48 -12.65 -5.59
CA TYR A 72 15.69 -11.39 -6.29
C TYR A 72 15.09 -10.23 -5.52
N GLU A 73 15.79 -9.11 -5.53
CA GLU A 73 15.31 -7.86 -4.99
C GLU A 73 15.55 -6.74 -6.00
N PHE A 74 14.56 -5.93 -6.28
CA PHE A 74 14.68 -4.80 -7.18
C PHE A 74 13.76 -3.67 -6.76
N ASP A 75 14.11 -2.45 -7.19
CA ASP A 75 13.39 -1.24 -6.85
C ASP A 75 12.71 -0.66 -8.07
N LYS A 76 11.56 -0.02 -7.86
CA LYS A 76 10.91 0.86 -8.83
C LYS A 76 10.80 2.25 -8.22
N ARG A 77 11.09 3.28 -9.02
CA ARG A 77 10.90 4.67 -8.60
C ARG A 77 9.45 5.08 -8.76
N ILE A 78 8.97 5.82 -7.79
CA ILE A 78 7.64 6.43 -7.83
C ILE A 78 7.76 7.93 -7.58
N LYS A 79 6.77 8.69 -8.01
CA LYS A 79 6.63 10.11 -7.71
C LYS A 79 5.29 10.33 -7.04
N ILE A 80 5.30 10.89 -5.85
CA ILE A 80 4.08 11.21 -5.12
C ILE A 80 3.40 12.41 -5.78
N LEU A 81 2.14 12.23 -6.17
CA LEU A 81 1.31 13.28 -6.75
C LEU A 81 0.41 13.92 -5.70
N ASP A 82 -0.13 13.11 -4.78
CA ASP A 82 -0.91 13.56 -3.65
C ASP A 82 -0.81 12.54 -2.53
N LYS A 83 -0.69 13.00 -1.29
CA LYS A 83 -0.60 12.12 -0.13
C LYS A 83 -1.23 12.77 1.08
N LYS A 84 -2.16 12.05 1.73
CA LYS A 84 -2.78 12.44 2.99
C LYS A 84 -2.69 11.26 3.95
N VAL A 85 -2.03 11.46 5.06
CA VAL A 85 -1.88 10.45 6.11
C VAL A 85 -2.26 11.07 7.44
N ASP A 86 -3.14 10.41 8.18
CA ASP A 86 -3.51 10.79 9.54
C ASP A 86 -3.60 9.54 10.43
N ASN A 87 -4.15 9.69 11.64
CA ASN A 87 -4.27 8.56 12.58
C ASN A 87 -5.33 7.53 12.15
N TYR A 88 -6.13 7.83 11.14
CA TYR A 88 -7.27 7.01 10.74
C TYR A 88 -7.07 6.30 9.41
N GLY A 89 -6.13 6.73 8.60
CA GLY A 89 -5.91 6.11 7.31
C GLY A 89 -4.93 6.84 6.41
N ILE A 90 -4.87 6.40 5.18
CA ILE A 90 -4.00 6.97 4.16
C ILE A 90 -4.75 7.07 2.82
N SER A 91 -4.46 8.14 2.09
CA SER A 91 -4.88 8.32 0.72
C SER A 91 -3.67 8.80 -0.08
N VAL A 92 -3.27 8.08 -1.11
CA VAL A 92 -2.08 8.40 -1.88
C VAL A 92 -2.30 8.15 -3.37
N GLU A 93 -1.83 9.09 -4.17
CA GLU A 93 -1.77 8.97 -5.62
C GLU A 93 -0.30 9.13 -6.02
N TYR A 94 0.21 8.20 -6.81
CA TYR A 94 1.61 8.21 -7.20
C TYR A 94 1.80 7.70 -8.63
N LEU A 95 2.85 8.21 -9.27
CA LEU A 95 3.28 7.82 -10.60
C LEU A 95 4.34 6.73 -10.52
N LEU A 96 4.14 5.63 -11.23
CA LEU A 96 5.20 4.66 -11.52
C LEU A 96 6.06 5.26 -12.64
N VAL A 97 7.24 5.77 -12.28
CA VAL A 97 8.03 6.65 -13.16
C VAL A 97 8.41 5.99 -14.48
N ASP A 98 8.89 4.74 -14.43
CA ASP A 98 9.37 4.05 -15.63
C ASP A 98 8.24 3.53 -16.54
N GLU A 99 7.05 3.33 -15.99
CA GLU A 99 5.89 2.80 -16.71
C GLU A 99 4.91 3.89 -17.14
N ASP A 100 5.07 5.11 -16.60
CA ASP A 100 4.18 6.25 -16.84
C ASP A 100 2.72 5.92 -16.49
N ILE A 101 2.52 5.21 -15.37
CA ILE A 101 1.21 4.78 -14.89
C ILE A 101 0.95 5.43 -13.54
N ILE A 102 -0.25 6.01 -13.36
CA ILE A 102 -0.68 6.58 -12.09
C ILE A 102 -1.44 5.52 -11.31
N ASN A 103 -1.00 5.28 -10.08
CA ASN A 103 -1.67 4.40 -9.10
C ASN A 103 -2.30 5.22 -7.99
N PHE A 104 -3.39 4.69 -7.45
CA PHE A 104 -4.11 5.28 -6.33
C PHE A 104 -4.38 4.22 -5.28
N TYR A 105 -4.24 4.57 -4.00
CA TYR A 105 -4.57 3.71 -2.88
C TYR A 105 -5.16 4.53 -1.74
N GLU A 106 -6.27 4.06 -1.19
CA GLU A 106 -6.92 4.70 -0.05
C GLU A 106 -7.44 3.64 0.91
N ILE A 107 -7.16 3.82 2.19
CA ILE A 107 -7.80 3.08 3.28
C ILE A 107 -8.17 4.07 4.39
N LYS A 108 -9.42 4.02 4.83
CA LYS A 108 -9.92 4.89 5.89
C LYS A 108 -11.21 4.36 6.53
#